data_2c2cd57f55fcd041691e31b8c82c96f2
#
_entry.id   2c2cd57f55fcd041691e31b8c82c96f2
#
_cell.length_a   1.000
_cell.length_b   1.000
_cell.length_c   1.000
_cell.angle_alpha   90.00
_cell.angle_beta   90.00
_cell.angle_gamma   90.00
#
_symmetry.space_group_name_H-M   'P 1'
#
loop_
_entity.id
_entity.type
_entity.pdbx_description
1 polymer ?
#
loop_
_entity_poly.entity_id
_entity_poly.type
_entity_poly.pdbx_seq_one_letter_code
_entity_poly.pdbx_strand_id
1 'polypeptide(L)'
;MLSEGDSAPEFTAPLANGDIESFTLSEHLEDAPLVLAFFPGAFTSVCTHEMNTFQDRLQAFEDAGASVYGISVDSPFALNEFREKLGLAFDLISDADKELVETYDIAMDFDDLGVYDVAKRSVFVLDGDGVVQYAWVSDDPGVEPDYDEVLDTVESIA
;
A
#
# COMPACT_ATOMS: atom_id res chain seq x y z
N MET A 1 3.95 14.42 -8.30
CA MET A 1 3.32 13.58 -7.25
C MET A 1 1.90 13.23 -7.64
N LEU A 2 1.50 12.00 -7.42
CA LEU A 2 0.16 11.51 -7.74
C LEU A 2 -0.89 12.15 -6.82
N SER A 3 -1.93 12.72 -7.39
CA SER A 3 -2.95 13.48 -6.68
C SER A 3 -4.37 12.99 -7.00
N GLU A 4 -5.33 13.41 -6.19
CA GLU A 4 -6.75 13.13 -6.45
C GLU A 4 -7.14 13.62 -7.85
N GLY A 5 -7.84 12.78 -8.57
CA GLY A 5 -8.26 13.02 -9.95
C GLY A 5 -7.29 12.50 -11.01
N ASP A 6 -6.07 12.14 -10.63
CA ASP A 6 -5.09 11.56 -11.55
C ASP A 6 -5.42 10.08 -11.81
N SER A 7 -5.06 9.59 -13.00
CA SER A 7 -5.08 8.16 -13.26
C SER A 7 -3.83 7.54 -12.63
N ALA A 8 -4.02 6.49 -11.82
CA ALA A 8 -2.90 5.78 -11.24
C ALA A 8 -2.10 5.06 -12.33
N PRO A 9 -0.77 5.18 -12.35
CA PRO A 9 0.06 4.48 -13.30
C PRO A 9 -0.11 2.95 -13.21
N GLU A 10 -0.19 2.31 -14.36
CA GLU A 10 -0.24 0.84 -14.43
C GLU A 10 1.08 0.24 -13.94
N PHE A 11 0.99 -0.90 -13.27
CA PHE A 11 2.18 -1.64 -12.85
C PHE A 11 1.90 -3.12 -12.71
N THR A 12 2.98 -3.90 -12.79
CA THR A 12 2.97 -5.33 -12.47
C THR A 12 4.10 -5.58 -11.47
N ALA A 13 3.80 -6.26 -10.39
CA ALA A 13 4.77 -6.52 -9.32
C ALA A 13 4.45 -7.85 -8.63
N PRO A 14 5.42 -8.48 -7.94
CA PRO A 14 5.16 -9.69 -7.18
C PRO A 14 4.17 -9.46 -6.05
N LEU A 15 3.22 -10.37 -5.90
CA LEU A 15 2.23 -10.39 -4.83
C LEU A 15 2.61 -11.44 -3.80
N ALA A 16 2.75 -11.01 -2.54
CA ALA A 16 3.00 -11.89 -1.42
C ALA A 16 1.66 -12.21 -0.72
N ASN A 17 1.09 -13.35 -1.02
CA ASN A 17 -0.20 -13.81 -0.53
C ASN A 17 -0.11 -15.16 0.21
N GLY A 18 1.07 -15.45 0.77
CA GLY A 18 1.42 -16.76 1.30
C GLY A 18 2.24 -17.55 0.28
N ASP A 19 1.91 -17.42 -0.98
CA ASP A 19 2.71 -17.81 -2.13
C ASP A 19 3.34 -16.57 -2.75
N ILE A 20 3.82 -16.67 -3.97
CA ILE A 20 4.30 -15.53 -4.74
C ILE A 20 3.63 -15.61 -6.11
N GLU A 21 2.80 -14.61 -6.39
CA GLU A 21 2.08 -14.49 -7.66
C GLU A 21 2.40 -13.15 -8.31
N SER A 22 1.83 -12.88 -9.46
CA SER A 22 1.97 -11.60 -10.14
C SER A 22 0.71 -10.76 -9.93
N PHE A 23 0.89 -9.50 -9.57
CA PHE A 23 -0.19 -8.52 -9.44
C PHE A 23 -0.06 -7.50 -10.56
N THR A 24 -1.11 -7.33 -11.34
CA THR A 24 -1.22 -6.27 -12.36
C THR A 24 -2.39 -5.39 -12.01
N LEU A 25 -2.16 -4.08 -11.85
CA LEU A 25 -3.18 -3.16 -11.35
C LEU A 25 -4.48 -3.22 -12.15
N SER A 26 -4.40 -3.16 -13.49
CA SER A 26 -5.59 -3.15 -14.36
C SER A 26 -6.46 -4.40 -14.23
N GLU A 27 -5.87 -5.52 -13.84
CA GLU A 27 -6.60 -6.78 -13.64
C GLU A 27 -7.39 -6.82 -12.34
N HIS A 28 -7.11 -5.89 -11.41
CA HIS A 28 -7.74 -5.83 -10.09
C HIS A 28 -8.69 -4.65 -9.92
N LEU A 29 -8.86 -3.81 -10.93
CA LEU A 29 -9.76 -2.64 -10.82
C LEU A 29 -11.23 -3.04 -10.64
N GLU A 30 -11.61 -4.23 -11.03
CA GLU A 30 -12.96 -4.77 -10.78
C GLU A 30 -13.22 -5.01 -9.29
N ASP A 31 -12.17 -5.13 -8.49
CA ASP A 31 -12.24 -5.31 -7.04
C ASP A 31 -12.18 -3.97 -6.29
N ALA A 32 -12.23 -2.84 -7.01
CA ALA A 32 -12.17 -1.50 -6.40
C ALA A 32 -13.41 -1.24 -5.52
N PRO A 33 -13.29 -0.32 -4.53
CA PRO A 33 -12.13 0.54 -4.28
C PRO A 33 -10.88 -0.22 -3.85
N LEU A 34 -9.72 0.21 -4.35
CA LEU A 34 -8.44 -0.34 -3.94
C LEU A 34 -7.72 0.62 -2.99
N VAL A 35 -7.27 0.11 -1.86
CA VAL A 35 -6.45 0.87 -0.91
C VAL A 35 -5.01 0.41 -1.06
N LEU A 36 -4.14 1.29 -1.54
CA LEU A 36 -2.72 1.03 -1.69
C LEU A 36 -1.96 1.75 -0.58
N ALA A 37 -1.48 0.99 0.40
CA ALA A 37 -0.78 1.53 1.55
C ALA A 37 0.73 1.24 1.43
N PHE A 38 1.49 2.25 1.01
CA PHE A 38 2.94 2.17 0.91
C PHE A 38 3.59 2.41 2.26
N PHE A 39 4.61 1.63 2.59
CA PHE A 39 5.37 1.79 3.83
C PHE A 39 6.88 1.61 3.58
N PRO A 40 7.73 2.26 4.39
CA PRO A 40 9.18 2.25 4.14
C PRO A 40 9.86 0.89 4.23
N GLY A 41 9.44 0.04 5.16
CA GLY A 41 10.09 -1.26 5.31
C GLY A 41 9.43 -2.18 6.32
N ALA A 42 9.36 -3.47 5.99
CA ALA A 42 8.84 -4.52 6.86
C ALA A 42 9.67 -4.62 8.14
N PHE A 43 9.04 -5.07 9.22
CA PHE A 43 9.63 -5.31 10.53
C PHE A 43 10.07 -4.04 11.29
N THR A 44 9.81 -2.85 10.77
CA THR A 44 10.00 -1.60 11.51
C THR A 44 8.78 -1.33 12.38
N SER A 45 8.97 -0.55 13.48
CA SER A 45 7.92 -0.39 14.51
C SER A 45 6.65 0.30 14.00
N VAL A 46 6.79 1.42 13.29
CA VAL A 46 5.64 2.19 12.79
C VAL A 46 4.94 1.44 11.66
N CYS A 47 5.70 0.81 10.77
CA CYS A 47 5.13 0.02 9.68
C CYS A 47 4.37 -1.20 10.22
N THR A 48 4.90 -1.85 11.24
CA THR A 48 4.21 -2.95 11.92
C THR A 48 2.88 -2.48 12.52
N HIS A 49 2.90 -1.34 13.21
CA HIS A 49 1.68 -0.75 13.79
C HIS A 49 0.66 -0.39 12.72
N GLU A 50 1.10 0.21 11.62
CA GLU A 50 0.22 0.57 10.51
C GLU A 50 -0.47 -0.67 9.91
N MET A 51 0.31 -1.71 9.60
CA MET A 51 -0.26 -2.93 9.01
C MET A 51 -1.20 -3.63 9.98
N ASN A 52 -0.88 -3.66 11.26
CA ASN A 52 -1.79 -4.20 12.28
C ASN A 52 -3.09 -3.39 12.38
N THR A 53 -3.00 -2.07 12.24
CA THR A 53 -4.19 -1.21 12.27
C THR A 53 -5.09 -1.45 11.06
N PHE A 54 -4.52 -1.60 9.86
CA PHE A 54 -5.31 -1.99 8.70
C PHE A 54 -5.94 -3.37 8.88
N GLN A 55 -5.22 -4.31 9.49
CA GLN A 55 -5.78 -5.64 9.78
C GLN A 55 -6.97 -5.55 10.75
N ASP A 56 -6.84 -4.75 11.80
CA ASP A 56 -7.91 -4.55 12.79
C ASP A 56 -9.17 -3.93 12.16
N ARG A 57 -9.01 -3.12 11.12
CA ARG A 57 -10.09 -2.45 10.41
C ARG A 57 -10.50 -3.15 9.11
N LEU A 58 -9.86 -4.27 8.78
CA LEU A 58 -10.04 -4.93 7.49
C LEU A 58 -11.50 -5.26 7.20
N GLN A 59 -12.23 -5.74 8.22
CA GLN A 59 -13.65 -6.08 8.05
C GLN A 59 -14.46 -4.87 7.59
N ALA A 60 -14.19 -3.70 8.13
CA ALA A 60 -14.90 -2.47 7.74
C ALA A 60 -14.59 -2.09 6.28
N PHE A 61 -13.34 -2.26 5.83
CA PHE A 61 -12.97 -2.04 4.44
C PHE A 61 -13.65 -3.05 3.51
N GLU A 62 -13.66 -4.32 3.89
CA GLU A 62 -14.33 -5.38 3.11
C GLU A 62 -15.83 -5.16 3.03
N ASP A 63 -16.48 -4.74 4.14
CA ASP A 63 -17.90 -4.43 4.17
C ASP A 63 -18.25 -3.27 3.23
N ALA A 64 -17.30 -2.36 3.01
CA ALA A 64 -17.45 -1.26 2.05
C ALA A 64 -17.05 -1.67 0.62
N GLY A 65 -16.73 -2.94 0.39
CA GLY A 65 -16.36 -3.47 -0.93
C GLY A 65 -14.92 -3.21 -1.35
N ALA A 66 -14.07 -2.74 -0.44
CA ALA A 66 -12.68 -2.41 -0.75
C ALA A 66 -11.72 -3.59 -0.58
N SER A 67 -10.63 -3.53 -1.33
CA SER A 67 -9.48 -4.43 -1.18
C SER A 67 -8.28 -3.62 -0.70
N VAL A 68 -7.55 -4.12 0.29
CA VAL A 68 -6.39 -3.45 0.88
C VAL A 68 -5.10 -4.17 0.47
N TYR A 69 -4.10 -3.42 0.06
CA TYR A 69 -2.76 -3.93 -0.25
C TYR A 69 -1.71 -3.07 0.45
N GLY A 70 -0.78 -3.73 1.15
CA GLY A 70 0.41 -3.05 1.66
C GLY A 70 1.54 -3.18 0.64
N ILE A 71 2.33 -2.13 0.45
CA ILE A 71 3.38 -2.11 -0.58
C ILE A 71 4.68 -1.57 0.00
N SER A 72 5.78 -2.29 -0.18
CA SER A 72 7.12 -1.81 0.17
C SER A 72 8.17 -2.32 -0.82
N VAL A 73 9.40 -1.83 -0.68
CA VAL A 73 10.53 -2.28 -1.51
C VAL A 73 11.17 -3.56 -1.00
N ASP A 74 10.65 -4.16 0.05
CA ASP A 74 11.12 -5.46 0.54
C ASP A 74 10.86 -6.55 -0.50
N SER A 75 11.68 -7.62 -0.48
CA SER A 75 11.46 -8.75 -1.37
C SER A 75 10.13 -9.44 -1.07
N PRO A 76 9.54 -10.17 -2.04
CA PRO A 76 8.31 -10.90 -1.79
C PRO A 76 8.48 -11.99 -0.72
N PHE A 77 9.69 -12.53 -0.57
CA PHE A 77 9.99 -13.50 0.49
C PHE A 77 9.91 -12.87 1.87
N ALA A 78 10.52 -11.69 2.04
CA ALA A 78 10.46 -10.94 3.30
C ALA A 78 9.03 -10.51 3.63
N LEU A 79 8.27 -10.08 2.63
CA LEU A 79 6.89 -9.67 2.82
C LEU A 79 5.99 -10.84 3.21
N ASN A 80 6.19 -12.04 2.67
CA ASN A 80 5.44 -13.22 3.11
C ASN A 80 5.71 -13.52 4.58
N GLU A 81 6.96 -13.43 5.02
CA GLU A 81 7.31 -13.65 6.42
C GLU A 81 6.67 -12.59 7.33
N PHE A 82 6.70 -11.34 6.90
CA PHE A 82 6.07 -10.22 7.61
C PHE A 82 4.56 -10.43 7.72
N ARG A 83 3.92 -10.80 6.63
CA ARG A 83 2.50 -11.10 6.55
C ARG A 83 2.10 -12.22 7.52
N GLU A 84 2.86 -13.32 7.52
CA GLU A 84 2.62 -14.46 8.40
C GLU A 84 2.80 -14.09 9.86
N LYS A 85 3.88 -13.37 10.18
CA LYS A 85 4.19 -12.97 11.55
C LYS A 85 3.12 -12.08 12.15
N LEU A 86 2.54 -11.18 11.36
CA LEU A 86 1.48 -10.28 11.81
C LEU A 86 0.08 -10.89 11.69
N GLY A 87 -0.07 -12.03 11.05
CA GLY A 87 -1.37 -12.65 10.81
C GLY A 87 -2.26 -11.82 9.90
N LEU A 88 -1.70 -11.17 8.88
CA LEU A 88 -2.45 -10.32 7.96
C LEU A 88 -3.33 -11.17 7.04
N ALA A 89 -4.60 -10.78 6.89
CA ALA A 89 -5.53 -11.39 5.96
C ALA A 89 -5.59 -10.66 4.62
N PHE A 90 -4.87 -9.56 4.46
CA PHE A 90 -4.70 -8.88 3.18
C PHE A 90 -3.30 -9.13 2.62
N ASP A 91 -3.16 -8.95 1.32
CA ASP A 91 -1.93 -9.29 0.62
C ASP A 91 -0.96 -8.10 0.55
N LEU A 92 0.31 -8.40 0.36
CA LEU A 92 1.38 -7.41 0.25
C LEU A 92 1.97 -7.46 -1.15
N ILE A 93 2.39 -6.29 -1.65
CA ILE A 93 3.00 -6.15 -2.98
C ILE A 93 4.45 -5.76 -2.80
N SER A 94 5.36 -6.43 -3.52
CA SER A 94 6.78 -6.17 -3.46
C SER A 94 7.22 -5.23 -4.59
N ASP A 95 7.79 -4.09 -4.21
CA ASP A 95 8.45 -3.18 -5.15
C ASP A 95 9.96 -3.30 -5.02
N ALA A 96 10.48 -4.54 -5.03
CA ALA A 96 11.89 -4.81 -4.82
C ALA A 96 12.80 -4.19 -5.89
N ASP A 97 12.30 -3.99 -7.10
CA ASP A 97 13.02 -3.29 -8.17
C ASP A 97 12.92 -1.76 -8.08
N LYS A 98 12.14 -1.26 -7.14
CA LYS A 98 11.97 0.19 -6.84
C LYS A 98 11.38 1.01 -7.98
N GLU A 99 10.78 0.38 -8.97
CA GLU A 99 10.15 1.07 -10.09
C GLU A 99 8.87 1.79 -9.68
N LEU A 100 8.10 1.18 -8.78
CA LEU A 100 6.80 1.70 -8.38
C LEU A 100 6.95 2.97 -7.53
N VAL A 101 7.89 3.00 -6.58
CA VAL A 101 8.12 4.19 -5.76
C VAL A 101 8.60 5.38 -6.59
N GLU A 102 9.34 5.11 -7.68
CA GLU A 102 9.75 6.14 -8.62
C GLU A 102 8.56 6.60 -9.48
N THR A 103 7.81 5.67 -10.03
CA THR A 103 6.65 5.97 -10.90
C THR A 103 5.57 6.76 -10.16
N TYR A 104 5.33 6.43 -8.88
CA TYR A 104 4.35 7.14 -8.05
C TYR A 104 4.93 8.38 -7.36
N ASP A 105 6.21 8.66 -7.59
CA ASP A 105 6.94 9.83 -7.06
C ASP A 105 6.88 9.90 -5.51
N ILE A 106 7.15 8.77 -4.87
CA ILE A 106 7.14 8.62 -3.41
C ILE A 106 8.42 8.00 -2.85
N ALA A 107 9.52 8.05 -3.62
CA ALA A 107 10.80 7.54 -3.15
C ALA A 107 11.43 8.46 -2.11
N MET A 108 12.02 7.87 -1.08
CA MET A 108 12.77 8.61 -0.06
C MET A 108 14.01 7.83 0.38
N ASP A 109 14.96 8.54 1.01
CA ASP A 109 16.18 7.96 1.51
C ASP A 109 16.26 8.06 3.03
N PHE A 110 16.78 7.01 3.67
CA PHE A 110 17.22 7.03 5.06
C PHE A 110 18.74 6.97 5.08
N ASP A 111 19.41 8.11 4.86
CA ASP A 111 20.87 8.19 4.73
C ASP A 111 21.60 7.61 5.93
N ASP A 112 21.11 7.91 7.13
CA ASP A 112 21.71 7.44 8.40
C ASP A 112 21.68 5.92 8.55
N LEU A 113 20.75 5.25 7.85
CA LEU A 113 20.59 3.81 7.87
C LEU A 113 21.18 3.12 6.64
N GLY A 114 21.68 3.90 5.68
CA GLY A 114 22.18 3.36 4.42
C GLY A 114 21.08 2.75 3.55
N VAL A 115 19.85 3.21 3.68
CA VAL A 115 18.71 2.71 2.93
C VAL A 115 18.21 3.80 1.99
N TYR A 116 18.10 3.46 0.70
CA TYR A 116 17.79 4.44 -0.34
C TYR A 116 16.61 3.98 -1.19
N ASP A 117 15.88 4.95 -1.75
CA ASP A 117 14.76 4.72 -2.67
C ASP A 117 13.70 3.78 -2.09
N VAL A 118 13.35 3.99 -0.84
CA VAL A 118 12.23 3.28 -0.20
C VAL A 118 10.96 4.12 -0.30
N ALA A 119 9.83 3.52 -0.05
CA ALA A 119 8.55 4.23 -0.14
C ALA A 119 8.37 5.21 1.01
N LYS A 120 7.98 6.44 0.69
CA LYS A 120 7.36 7.33 1.68
C LYS A 120 6.09 6.66 2.16
N ARG A 121 5.79 6.78 3.45
CA ARG A 121 4.50 6.30 3.97
C ARG A 121 3.39 7.07 3.27
N SER A 122 2.53 6.36 2.57
CA SER A 122 1.49 6.97 1.75
C SER A 122 0.32 6.03 1.57
N VAL A 123 -0.85 6.61 1.32
CA VAL A 123 -2.07 5.85 1.04
C VAL A 123 -2.76 6.48 -0.17
N PHE A 124 -3.07 5.64 -1.15
CA PHE A 124 -3.86 6.01 -2.32
C PHE A 124 -5.10 5.12 -2.37
N VAL A 125 -6.25 5.73 -2.60
CA VAL A 125 -7.49 4.99 -2.83
C VAL A 125 -7.89 5.18 -4.29
N LEU A 126 -8.08 4.07 -5.00
CA LEU A 126 -8.43 4.06 -6.42
C LEU A 126 -9.86 3.57 -6.61
N ASP A 127 -10.57 4.18 -7.56
CA ASP A 127 -11.87 3.69 -7.99
C ASP A 127 -11.75 2.63 -9.10
N GLY A 128 -12.88 2.15 -9.62
CA GLY A 128 -12.92 1.12 -10.65
C GLY A 128 -12.36 1.53 -12.00
N ASP A 129 -12.16 2.82 -12.23
CA ASP A 129 -11.52 3.36 -13.43
C ASP A 129 -10.03 3.60 -13.24
N GLY A 130 -9.49 3.29 -12.06
CA GLY A 130 -8.09 3.52 -11.71
C GLY A 130 -7.78 4.96 -11.39
N VAL A 131 -8.80 5.77 -11.11
CA VAL A 131 -8.64 7.18 -10.75
C VAL A 131 -8.42 7.32 -9.25
N VAL A 132 -7.45 8.13 -8.86
CA VAL A 132 -7.13 8.41 -7.45
C VAL A 132 -8.25 9.24 -6.83
N GLN A 133 -8.90 8.70 -5.81
CA GLN A 133 -9.96 9.38 -5.06
C GLN A 133 -9.47 9.93 -3.73
N TYR A 134 -8.33 9.45 -3.25
CA TYR A 134 -7.68 9.91 -2.03
C TYR A 134 -6.17 9.73 -2.19
N ALA A 135 -5.42 10.74 -1.80
CA ALA A 135 -3.96 10.70 -1.82
C ALA A 135 -3.42 11.35 -0.55
N TRP A 136 -2.65 10.60 0.22
CA TRP A 136 -1.94 11.10 1.38
C TRP A 136 -0.51 10.60 1.32
N VAL A 137 0.45 11.52 1.43
CA VAL A 137 1.89 11.20 1.41
C VAL A 137 2.56 11.97 2.54
N SER A 138 3.33 11.26 3.37
CA SER A 138 4.09 11.88 4.46
C SER A 138 5.58 11.85 4.16
N ASP A 139 6.24 12.98 4.39
CA ASP A 139 7.71 13.07 4.36
C ASP A 139 8.33 12.57 5.67
N ASP A 140 7.51 12.42 6.71
CA ASP A 140 7.93 11.91 8.02
C ASP A 140 7.50 10.45 8.18
N PRO A 141 8.44 9.49 8.22
CA PRO A 141 8.12 8.07 8.32
C PRO A 141 7.48 7.68 9.66
N GLY A 142 7.54 8.55 10.66
CA GLY A 142 6.92 8.34 11.96
C GLY A 142 5.44 8.70 12.01
N VAL A 143 4.90 9.33 10.96
CA VAL A 143 3.50 9.75 10.91
C VAL A 143 2.68 8.66 10.21
N GLU A 144 1.60 8.22 10.86
CA GLU A 144 0.67 7.25 10.31
C GLU A 144 -0.48 7.94 9.58
N PRO A 145 -1.15 7.24 8.64
CA PRO A 145 -2.33 7.81 7.96
C PRO A 145 -3.51 7.97 8.92
N ASP A 146 -4.46 8.82 8.54
CA ASP A 146 -5.75 8.91 9.19
C ASP A 146 -6.64 7.78 8.64
N TYR A 147 -6.75 6.69 9.38
CA TYR A 147 -7.47 5.49 8.95
C TYR A 147 -8.95 5.73 8.77
N ASP A 148 -9.54 6.60 9.59
CA ASP A 148 -10.97 6.95 9.48
C ASP A 148 -11.25 7.70 8.18
N GLU A 149 -10.36 8.61 7.80
CA GLU A 149 -10.46 9.37 6.55
C GLU A 149 -10.34 8.45 5.32
N VAL A 150 -9.44 7.47 5.37
CA VAL A 150 -9.29 6.46 4.32
C VAL A 150 -10.57 5.64 4.19
N LEU A 151 -11.12 5.17 5.31
CA LEU A 151 -12.34 4.38 5.33
C LEU A 151 -13.55 5.20 4.83
N ASP A 152 -13.68 6.45 5.26
CA ASP A 152 -14.76 7.35 4.82
C ASP A 152 -14.71 7.54 3.29
N THR A 153 -13.53 7.68 2.73
CA THR A 153 -13.35 7.80 1.27
C THR A 153 -13.82 6.54 0.56
N VAL A 154 -13.41 5.38 1.05
CA VAL A 154 -13.81 4.09 0.49
C VAL A 154 -15.34 3.94 0.53
N GLU A 155 -15.96 4.26 1.65
CA GLU A 155 -17.42 4.17 1.80
C GLU A 155 -18.16 5.12 0.85
N SER A 156 -17.58 6.27 0.55
CA SER A 156 -18.19 7.26 -0.36
C SER A 156 -18.15 6.84 -1.83
N ILE A 157 -17.19 5.99 -2.21
CA ILE A 157 -17.03 5.48 -3.58
C ILE A 157 -17.92 4.26 -3.82
N ALA A 158 -18.07 3.45 -2.79
CA ALA A 158 -18.77 2.16 -2.87
C ALA A 158 -20.27 2.26 -3.17
#